data_9a68bfbd075cb70d13bd03489ab35e4e
#
_entry.id   9a68bfbd075cb70d13bd03489ab35e4e
#
_cell.length_a   1.000
_cell.length_b   1.000
_cell.length_c   1.000
_cell.angle_alpha   90.00
_cell.angle_beta   90.00
_cell.angle_gamma   90.00
#
_symmetry.space_group_name_H-M   'P 1'
#
loop_
_entity.id
_entity.type
_entity.pdbx_description
1 polymer ?
#
loop_
_entity_poly.entity_id
_entity_poly.type
_entity_poly.pdbx_seq_one_letter_code
_entity_poly.pdbx_strand_id
1 'polypeptide(L)'
;MAEYFTPGVYVEEYDNSPRSIEGVGTSTAGFIGFAEKGPTEGAPSLVTSFKSFVKQFGGFLSEFTHGEYRYLANSVEQFFINGGTRCYVSRVIPEDAVAARKEMGILSVEAANEGKWGNRIQVSLSTVEKRKMQLIAESGTGYVAKTVEGFREGDLVEVNGEYNRIATIYDNTVTFEAPFKEEVVDKGIIPKTVLYLVTVDVSIRYNDEVENYGELSFNTAAPNYIGSQLSKSELVKVTVGHLEEIGNPVESIFGEGIQRGMMSLEGGFDGTMDKVTPLTFIGVDNGPGKRTGIQSFLENSTVSMLAIPGITDPEVIVSLVVHCETLKSRVAVFDMPKDMYKTKDLIEYRNMIDSSYAAMYHPWIQVFDRSSNKSDFVPPSGAVMGIYSRTDVNRGVHKAPANEIVFCTGLKVNYTKAEQDVLNPEGVNLIRAIPGQGIRVWGARTASSNTAF
;
A
#
# COMPACT_ATOMS: atom_id res chain seq x y z
N MET A 1 -12.93 37.00 9.23
CA MET A 1 -14.29 37.57 9.05
C MET A 1 -14.69 37.27 7.63
N ALA A 2 -15.81 36.58 7.41
CA ALA A 2 -16.34 36.42 6.06
C ALA A 2 -16.91 37.76 5.60
N GLU A 3 -16.48 38.28 4.45
CA GLU A 3 -17.02 39.47 3.83
C GLU A 3 -18.22 39.08 2.97
N TYR A 4 -19.41 39.57 3.33
CA TYR A 4 -20.63 39.33 2.59
C TYR A 4 -20.91 40.51 1.64
N PHE A 5 -20.93 40.25 0.34
CA PHE A 5 -21.05 41.27 -0.71
C PHE A 5 -22.47 41.61 -1.13
N THR A 6 -23.49 40.92 -0.62
CA THR A 6 -24.91 41.18 -0.95
C THR A 6 -25.78 41.31 0.30
N PRO A 7 -26.79 42.21 0.33
CA PRO A 7 -27.72 42.27 1.45
C PRO A 7 -28.53 40.97 1.57
N GLY A 8 -28.46 40.33 2.74
CA GLY A 8 -29.17 39.07 3.01
C GLY A 8 -29.14 38.74 4.50
N VAL A 9 -29.89 37.74 4.92
CA VAL A 9 -29.80 37.17 6.26
C VAL A 9 -28.84 35.98 6.16
N TYR A 10 -27.70 36.11 6.80
CA TYR A 10 -26.68 35.05 6.86
C TYR A 10 -26.74 34.41 8.22
N VAL A 11 -26.88 33.07 8.26
CA VAL A 11 -26.82 32.29 9.49
C VAL A 11 -25.41 31.68 9.56
N GLU A 12 -24.59 32.17 10.49
CA GLU A 12 -23.34 31.56 10.82
C GLU A 12 -23.55 30.61 12.00
N GLU A 13 -23.36 29.32 11.79
CA GLU A 13 -23.26 28.33 12.88
C GLU A 13 -21.85 28.36 13.44
N TYR A 14 -21.70 28.90 14.64
CA TYR A 14 -20.49 28.76 15.45
C TYR A 14 -20.59 27.49 16.27
N ASP A 15 -19.78 26.47 15.93
CA ASP A 15 -19.59 25.34 16.80
C ASP A 15 -18.75 25.74 18.03
N ASN A 16 -19.43 26.07 19.11
CA ASN A 16 -18.85 26.38 20.42
C ASN A 16 -18.62 25.11 21.28
N SER A 17 -18.73 23.92 20.70
CA SER A 17 -18.31 22.70 21.40
C SER A 17 -16.86 22.88 21.84
N PRO A 18 -16.49 22.59 23.10
CA PRO A 18 -15.10 22.54 23.48
C PRO A 18 -14.47 21.44 22.62
N ARG A 19 -13.75 21.83 21.56
CA ARG A 19 -12.88 20.90 20.87
C ARG A 19 -11.93 20.39 21.96
N SER A 20 -12.05 19.12 22.31
CA SER A 20 -10.99 18.47 23.05
C SER A 20 -9.73 18.77 22.26
N ILE A 21 -8.77 19.45 22.88
CA ILE A 21 -7.43 19.55 22.33
C ILE A 21 -6.95 18.09 22.36
N GLU A 22 -7.18 17.39 21.25
CA GLU A 22 -6.51 16.10 21.04
C GLU A 22 -5.03 16.45 21.12
N GLY A 23 -4.37 15.94 22.16
CA GLY A 23 -2.94 16.12 22.33
C GLY A 23 -2.29 15.68 21.03
N VAL A 24 -1.49 16.58 20.42
CA VAL A 24 -0.72 16.25 19.23
C VAL A 24 -0.06 14.91 19.51
N GLY A 25 -0.38 13.90 18.71
CA GLY A 25 0.12 12.54 18.95
C GLY A 25 1.62 12.48 18.78
N THR A 26 2.37 12.67 19.84
CA THR A 26 3.85 12.72 19.85
C THR A 26 4.50 11.36 19.58
N SER A 27 3.71 10.31 19.46
CA SER A 27 4.17 8.92 19.43
C SER A 27 3.88 8.19 18.10
N THR A 28 3.57 8.91 17.04
CA THR A 28 3.31 8.32 15.73
C THR A 28 4.57 8.32 14.87
N ALA A 29 5.02 7.14 14.46
CA ALA A 29 6.20 6.96 13.62
C ALA A 29 5.86 6.99 12.13
N GLY A 30 6.82 7.40 11.31
CA GLY A 30 6.82 7.24 9.86
C GLY A 30 8.05 6.45 9.42
N PHE A 31 7.87 5.50 8.54
CA PHE A 31 8.93 4.68 7.98
C PHE A 31 8.93 4.76 6.46
N ILE A 32 10.13 4.83 5.88
CA ILE A 32 10.33 4.81 4.44
C ILE A 32 11.28 3.65 4.12
N GLY A 33 10.97 2.85 3.11
CA GLY A 33 11.85 1.74 2.73
C GLY A 33 11.21 0.77 1.75
N PHE A 34 11.97 -0.29 1.43
CA PHE A 34 11.53 -1.34 0.53
C PHE A 34 10.61 -2.34 1.22
N ALA A 35 9.60 -2.77 0.52
CA ALA A 35 8.66 -3.81 0.94
C ALA A 35 8.25 -4.70 -0.24
N GLU A 36 7.73 -5.88 0.03
CA GLU A 36 7.33 -6.85 -0.99
C GLU A 36 6.21 -6.32 -1.88
N LYS A 37 5.22 -5.66 -1.30
CA LYS A 37 4.04 -5.09 -1.97
C LYS A 37 3.61 -3.78 -1.30
N GLY A 38 2.59 -3.13 -1.82
CA GLY A 38 2.01 -1.90 -1.26
C GLY A 38 2.24 -0.68 -2.13
N PRO A 39 1.48 0.41 -1.91
CA PRO A 39 1.52 1.60 -2.73
C PRO A 39 2.91 2.26 -2.69
N THR A 40 3.35 2.77 -3.82
CA THR A 40 4.66 3.42 -4.03
C THR A 40 4.54 4.92 -4.16
N GLU A 41 3.34 5.43 -4.37
CA GLU A 41 3.03 6.85 -4.47
C GLU A 41 1.81 7.23 -3.62
N GLY A 42 1.66 8.49 -3.33
CA GLY A 42 0.54 9.05 -2.57
C GLY A 42 0.80 9.14 -1.07
N ALA A 43 -0.28 9.20 -0.29
CA ALA A 43 -0.18 9.32 1.15
C ALA A 43 0.37 8.03 1.79
N PRO A 44 1.25 8.13 2.80
CA PRO A 44 1.74 6.96 3.52
C PRO A 44 0.61 6.17 4.17
N SER A 45 0.71 4.85 4.13
CA SER A 45 -0.32 3.94 4.65
C SER A 45 -0.24 3.78 6.16
N LEU A 46 -1.38 3.88 6.84
CA LEU A 46 -1.48 3.65 8.28
C LEU A 46 -1.35 2.17 8.63
N VAL A 47 -0.50 1.87 9.59
CA VAL A 47 -0.25 0.54 10.13
C VAL A 47 -0.39 0.57 11.65
N THR A 48 -1.24 -0.29 12.21
CA THR A 48 -1.58 -0.34 13.64
C THR A 48 -1.06 -1.60 14.36
N SER A 49 -0.44 -2.51 13.61
CA SER A 49 0.21 -3.71 14.13
C SER A 49 1.15 -4.31 13.09
N PHE A 50 2.12 -5.12 13.51
CA PHE A 50 2.98 -5.83 12.56
C PHE A 50 2.19 -6.79 11.65
N LYS A 51 1.10 -7.40 12.15
CA LYS A 51 0.21 -8.21 11.31
C LYS A 51 -0.47 -7.38 10.21
N SER A 52 -0.90 -6.14 10.52
CA SER A 52 -1.43 -5.21 9.53
C SER A 52 -0.37 -4.79 8.51
N PHE A 53 0.88 -4.58 8.94
CA PHE A 53 2.00 -4.34 8.04
C PHE A 53 2.19 -5.49 7.05
N VAL A 54 2.27 -6.74 7.54
CA VAL A 54 2.45 -7.91 6.68
C VAL A 54 1.31 -8.06 5.67
N LYS A 55 0.07 -7.76 6.07
CA LYS A 55 -1.07 -7.78 5.15
C LYS A 55 -0.90 -6.74 4.02
N GLN A 56 -0.50 -5.51 4.34
CA GLN A 56 -0.40 -4.40 3.38
C GLN A 56 0.90 -4.43 2.56
N PHE A 57 2.02 -4.75 3.20
CA PHE A 57 3.36 -4.57 2.64
C PHE A 57 4.13 -5.88 2.41
N GLY A 58 3.61 -7.00 2.86
CA GLY A 58 4.30 -8.28 2.80
C GLY A 58 5.20 -8.54 4.00
N GLY A 59 6.02 -9.58 3.89
CA GLY A 59 6.91 -10.05 4.96
C GLY A 59 8.30 -9.42 4.95
N PHE A 60 9.23 -10.16 5.54
CA PHE A 60 10.64 -9.78 5.55
C PHE A 60 11.28 -10.00 4.18
N LEU A 61 12.06 -9.03 3.73
CA LEU A 61 12.83 -9.15 2.50
C LEU A 61 14.13 -9.93 2.74
N SER A 62 14.52 -10.71 1.73
CA SER A 62 15.75 -11.50 1.78
C SER A 62 16.99 -10.63 1.58
N GLU A 63 18.08 -10.93 2.33
CA GLU A 63 19.38 -10.34 2.10
C GLU A 63 19.92 -10.62 0.69
N PHE A 64 19.64 -11.80 0.16
CA PHE A 64 20.08 -12.20 -1.18
C PHE A 64 19.47 -11.32 -2.29
N THR A 65 18.22 -10.86 -2.12
CA THR A 65 17.53 -10.08 -3.14
C THR A 65 17.62 -8.58 -2.94
N HIS A 66 17.67 -8.10 -1.69
CA HIS A 66 17.58 -6.67 -1.36
C HIS A 66 18.81 -6.14 -0.58
N GLY A 67 19.76 -7.00 -0.21
CA GLY A 67 20.98 -6.58 0.47
C GLY A 67 20.72 -5.71 1.71
N GLU A 68 21.30 -4.52 1.71
CA GLU A 68 21.17 -3.52 2.79
C GLU A 68 19.84 -2.75 2.80
N TYR A 69 19.01 -2.90 1.77
CA TYR A 69 17.71 -2.21 1.69
C TYR A 69 16.55 -2.96 2.35
N ARG A 70 16.77 -4.15 2.93
CA ARG A 70 15.75 -5.07 3.42
C ARG A 70 15.08 -4.72 4.75
N TYR A 71 15.53 -3.70 5.47
CA TYR A 71 15.28 -3.54 6.91
C TYR A 71 13.95 -2.90 7.31
N LEU A 72 13.09 -2.49 6.37
CA LEU A 72 11.80 -1.84 6.70
C LEU A 72 10.93 -2.73 7.59
N ALA A 73 10.68 -3.98 7.18
CA ALA A 73 9.83 -4.91 7.94
C ALA A 73 10.39 -5.19 9.34
N ASN A 74 11.71 -5.39 9.45
CA ASN A 74 12.38 -5.58 10.74
C ASN A 74 12.19 -4.37 11.67
N SER A 75 12.33 -3.16 11.13
CA SER A 75 12.22 -1.93 11.92
C SER A 75 10.78 -1.66 12.37
N VAL A 76 9.80 -1.93 11.52
CA VAL A 76 8.37 -1.85 11.89
C VAL A 76 8.05 -2.91 12.96
N GLU A 77 8.55 -4.14 12.85
CA GLU A 77 8.39 -5.16 13.90
C GLU A 77 9.00 -4.69 15.22
N GLN A 78 10.25 -4.20 15.18
CA GLN A 78 10.95 -3.70 16.37
C GLN A 78 10.27 -2.47 16.99
N PHE A 79 9.63 -1.62 16.18
CA PHE A 79 8.80 -0.52 16.67
C PHE A 79 7.65 -1.03 17.54
N PHE A 80 6.88 -1.99 17.07
CA PHE A 80 5.76 -2.55 17.83
C PHE A 80 6.22 -3.35 19.04
N ILE A 81 7.29 -4.14 18.94
CA ILE A 81 7.88 -4.90 20.07
C ILE A 81 8.33 -3.95 21.18
N ASN A 82 8.87 -2.79 20.84
CA ASN A 82 9.39 -1.82 21.80
C ASN A 82 8.35 -0.80 22.30
N GLY A 83 7.07 -0.97 21.94
CA GLY A 83 5.95 -0.24 22.52
C GLY A 83 5.31 0.82 21.62
N GLY A 84 5.66 0.84 20.33
CA GLY A 84 4.96 1.61 19.33
C GLY A 84 3.52 1.10 19.14
N THR A 85 2.59 1.99 18.83
CA THR A 85 1.17 1.67 18.71
C THR A 85 0.62 1.86 17.31
N ARG A 86 1.16 2.81 16.56
CA ARG A 86 0.78 3.11 15.18
C ARG A 86 1.94 3.76 14.42
N CYS A 87 2.05 3.44 13.15
CA CYS A 87 3.00 4.09 12.26
C CYS A 87 2.41 4.26 10.87
N TYR A 88 3.04 5.11 10.09
CA TYR A 88 2.78 5.28 8.67
C TYR A 88 3.97 4.75 7.87
N VAL A 89 3.68 4.12 6.75
CA VAL A 89 4.71 3.51 5.90
C VAL A 89 4.59 4.06 4.49
N SER A 90 5.71 4.50 3.93
CA SER A 90 5.88 4.82 2.52
C SER A 90 6.84 3.80 1.90
N ARG A 91 6.32 3.01 0.95
CA ARG A 91 7.12 2.07 0.20
C ARG A 91 7.88 2.80 -0.90
N VAL A 92 9.14 2.43 -1.10
CA VAL A 92 9.95 2.87 -2.23
C VAL A 92 10.39 1.67 -3.07
N ILE A 93 10.65 1.89 -4.34
CA ILE A 93 11.08 0.88 -5.31
C ILE A 93 12.14 1.46 -6.24
N PRO A 94 12.99 0.62 -6.88
CA PRO A 94 13.83 1.05 -7.98
C PRO A 94 13.00 1.52 -9.19
N GLU A 95 13.57 2.38 -10.01
CA GLU A 95 12.88 2.97 -11.18
C GLU A 95 12.44 1.96 -12.25
N ASP A 96 13.08 0.77 -12.27
CA ASP A 96 12.83 -0.31 -13.22
C ASP A 96 11.91 -1.42 -12.65
N ALA A 97 11.28 -1.19 -11.50
CA ALA A 97 10.28 -2.10 -10.97
C ALA A 97 9.01 -2.11 -11.84
N VAL A 98 8.40 -3.28 -12.00
CA VAL A 98 7.26 -3.49 -12.90
C VAL A 98 6.15 -4.27 -12.21
N ALA A 99 4.91 -3.88 -12.41
CA ALA A 99 3.74 -4.63 -11.96
C ALA A 99 3.49 -5.85 -12.87
N ALA A 100 3.09 -6.96 -12.26
CA ALA A 100 2.68 -8.14 -13.01
C ALA A 100 1.37 -7.87 -13.76
N ARG A 101 1.25 -8.39 -14.99
CA ARG A 101 0.10 -8.14 -15.86
C ARG A 101 -0.32 -9.40 -16.60
N LYS A 102 -1.61 -9.47 -16.94
CA LYS A 102 -2.15 -10.49 -17.86
C LYS A 102 -3.25 -9.88 -18.70
N GLU A 103 -3.10 -10.08 -20.02
CA GLU A 103 -4.17 -9.77 -20.95
C GLU A 103 -5.12 -10.98 -21.05
N MET A 104 -6.39 -10.70 -20.89
CA MET A 104 -7.47 -11.70 -20.93
C MET A 104 -8.54 -11.21 -21.91
N GLY A 105 -8.22 -11.20 -23.18
CA GLY A 105 -9.08 -10.64 -24.23
C GLY A 105 -9.36 -9.15 -23.97
N ILE A 106 -10.63 -8.82 -23.74
CA ILE A 106 -11.06 -7.44 -23.44
C ILE A 106 -10.59 -6.93 -22.08
N LEU A 107 -10.20 -7.82 -21.17
CA LEU A 107 -9.73 -7.44 -19.83
C LEU A 107 -8.21 -7.40 -19.79
N SER A 108 -7.66 -6.28 -19.36
CA SER A 108 -6.26 -6.18 -18.94
C SER A 108 -6.21 -6.13 -17.42
N VAL A 109 -5.60 -7.14 -16.82
CA VAL A 109 -5.49 -7.27 -15.37
C VAL A 109 -4.04 -7.04 -14.96
N GLU A 110 -3.81 -6.06 -14.10
CA GLU A 110 -2.49 -5.67 -13.59
C GLU A 110 -2.48 -5.76 -12.07
N ALA A 111 -1.37 -6.20 -11.47
CA ALA A 111 -1.23 -6.16 -10.02
C ALA A 111 -1.38 -4.73 -9.50
N ALA A 112 -1.95 -4.55 -8.30
CA ALA A 112 -2.25 -3.23 -7.74
C ALA A 112 -1.01 -2.31 -7.64
N ASN A 113 0.18 -2.91 -7.55
CA ASN A 113 1.46 -2.21 -7.52
C ASN A 113 2.60 -3.13 -8.00
N GLU A 114 3.78 -2.54 -8.21
CA GLU A 114 4.96 -3.18 -8.76
C GLU A 114 5.53 -4.25 -7.84
N GLY A 115 6.24 -5.21 -8.42
CA GLY A 115 6.98 -6.25 -7.72
C GLY A 115 6.64 -7.68 -8.16
N LYS A 116 7.52 -8.60 -7.84
CA LYS A 116 7.36 -10.04 -8.11
C LYS A 116 6.18 -10.67 -7.39
N TRP A 117 5.67 -10.04 -6.32
CA TRP A 117 4.51 -10.52 -5.58
C TRP A 117 3.30 -10.71 -6.50
N GLY A 118 3.14 -9.82 -7.50
CA GLY A 118 2.06 -9.85 -8.46
C GLY A 118 2.03 -11.12 -9.32
N ASN A 119 3.18 -11.76 -9.58
CA ASN A 119 3.25 -13.02 -10.33
C ASN A 119 2.57 -14.20 -9.59
N ARG A 120 2.30 -14.03 -8.29
CA ARG A 120 1.57 -15.03 -7.47
C ARG A 120 0.06 -14.77 -7.44
N ILE A 121 -0.40 -13.66 -8.00
CA ILE A 121 -1.83 -13.38 -8.14
C ILE A 121 -2.41 -14.32 -9.18
N GLN A 122 -3.49 -14.98 -8.82
CA GLN A 122 -4.25 -15.86 -9.69
C GLN A 122 -5.63 -15.29 -9.90
N VAL A 123 -6.07 -15.23 -11.14
CA VAL A 123 -7.39 -14.75 -11.54
C VAL A 123 -8.14 -15.88 -12.20
N SER A 124 -9.37 -16.11 -11.77
CA SER A 124 -10.28 -17.10 -12.34
C SER A 124 -11.54 -16.40 -12.82
N LEU A 125 -11.95 -16.70 -14.03
CA LEU A 125 -13.20 -16.23 -14.62
C LEU A 125 -14.08 -17.41 -14.99
N SER A 126 -15.39 -17.28 -14.79
CA SER A 126 -16.38 -18.24 -15.26
C SER A 126 -17.66 -17.53 -15.69
N THR A 127 -18.30 -18.05 -16.73
CA THR A 127 -19.60 -17.55 -17.18
C THR A 127 -20.71 -18.05 -16.25
N VAL A 128 -21.72 -17.19 -16.03
CA VAL A 128 -22.88 -17.50 -15.19
C VAL A 128 -24.16 -17.21 -15.98
N GLU A 129 -25.02 -18.20 -16.08
CA GLU A 129 -26.30 -18.15 -16.79
C GLU A 129 -27.48 -18.34 -15.83
N LYS A 130 -27.58 -17.47 -14.83
CA LYS A 130 -28.64 -17.64 -13.80
C LYS A 130 -29.99 -17.06 -14.21
N ARG A 131 -30.01 -16.01 -15.03
CA ARG A 131 -31.24 -15.34 -15.43
C ARG A 131 -31.61 -15.69 -16.86
N LYS A 132 -32.88 -16.00 -17.06
CA LYS A 132 -33.40 -16.41 -18.35
C LYS A 132 -34.64 -15.62 -18.74
N MET A 133 -34.79 -15.33 -20.02
CA MET A 133 -35.93 -14.70 -20.63
C MET A 133 -36.52 -15.66 -21.68
N GLN A 134 -37.79 -16.00 -21.58
CA GLN A 134 -38.49 -16.83 -22.55
C GLN A 134 -39.20 -15.93 -23.55
N LEU A 135 -38.92 -16.12 -24.84
CA LEU A 135 -39.67 -15.47 -25.92
C LEU A 135 -40.97 -16.22 -26.18
N ILE A 136 -42.05 -15.48 -26.53
CA ILE A 136 -43.37 -16.04 -26.75
C ILE A 136 -43.95 -15.71 -28.13
N ALA A 137 -43.54 -14.59 -28.75
CA ALA A 137 -43.99 -14.19 -30.07
C ALA A 137 -43.03 -13.18 -30.73
N GLU A 138 -43.10 -13.04 -32.07
CA GLU A 138 -42.53 -11.88 -32.78
C GLU A 138 -43.43 -10.67 -32.66
N SER A 139 -42.84 -9.47 -32.64
CA SER A 139 -43.53 -8.19 -32.62
C SER A 139 -42.76 -7.15 -33.41
N GLY A 140 -43.10 -6.94 -34.67
CA GLY A 140 -42.38 -6.02 -35.57
C GLY A 140 -40.95 -6.43 -35.77
N THR A 141 -39.99 -5.60 -35.32
CA THR A 141 -38.55 -5.86 -35.40
C THR A 141 -38.01 -6.53 -34.14
N GLY A 142 -38.87 -6.86 -33.14
CA GLY A 142 -38.48 -7.43 -31.87
C GLY A 142 -39.27 -8.69 -31.52
N TYR A 143 -39.15 -9.07 -30.26
CA TYR A 143 -39.78 -10.27 -29.69
C TYR A 143 -40.55 -9.89 -28.40
N VAL A 144 -41.69 -10.53 -28.19
CA VAL A 144 -42.42 -10.45 -26.92
C VAL A 144 -41.89 -11.50 -25.99
N ALA A 145 -41.42 -11.11 -24.82
CA ALA A 145 -40.95 -11.99 -23.77
C ALA A 145 -42.06 -12.26 -22.72
N LYS A 146 -41.99 -13.40 -22.04
CA LYS A 146 -42.90 -13.74 -20.95
C LYS A 146 -42.69 -12.79 -19.75
N THR A 147 -41.45 -12.41 -19.48
CA THR A 147 -41.02 -11.41 -18.52
C THR A 147 -39.67 -10.86 -18.92
N VAL A 148 -39.44 -9.60 -18.66
CA VAL A 148 -38.15 -8.89 -18.85
C VAL A 148 -37.52 -8.52 -17.50
N GLU A 149 -38.07 -9.01 -16.40
CA GLU A 149 -37.58 -8.71 -15.06
C GLU A 149 -36.12 -9.11 -14.88
N GLY A 150 -35.30 -8.13 -14.47
CA GLY A 150 -33.86 -8.32 -14.24
C GLY A 150 -33.01 -8.18 -15.49
N PHE A 151 -33.58 -7.84 -16.66
CA PHE A 151 -32.87 -7.49 -17.86
C PHE A 151 -32.92 -5.98 -18.11
N ARG A 152 -31.93 -5.45 -18.81
CA ARG A 152 -31.78 -4.02 -19.14
C ARG A 152 -31.35 -3.83 -20.59
N GLU A 153 -31.61 -2.65 -21.11
CA GLU A 153 -31.02 -2.23 -22.38
C GLU A 153 -29.48 -2.24 -22.23
N GLY A 154 -28.78 -2.72 -23.26
CA GLY A 154 -27.34 -2.93 -23.26
C GLY A 154 -26.86 -4.26 -22.67
N ASP A 155 -27.74 -5.06 -22.04
CA ASP A 155 -27.35 -6.36 -21.50
C ASP A 155 -26.99 -7.35 -22.61
N LEU A 156 -25.93 -8.10 -22.37
CA LEU A 156 -25.53 -9.20 -23.24
C LEU A 156 -26.36 -10.44 -22.92
N VAL A 157 -26.91 -11.06 -23.95
CA VAL A 157 -27.70 -12.29 -23.86
C VAL A 157 -27.14 -13.35 -24.79
N GLU A 158 -27.32 -14.60 -24.41
CA GLU A 158 -26.95 -15.77 -25.19
C GLU A 158 -28.18 -16.61 -25.51
N VAL A 159 -28.26 -17.13 -26.73
CA VAL A 159 -29.23 -18.10 -27.17
C VAL A 159 -28.57 -19.11 -28.13
N ASN A 160 -28.61 -20.40 -27.81
CA ASN A 160 -28.08 -21.48 -28.64
C ASN A 160 -26.65 -21.22 -29.17
N GLY A 161 -25.77 -20.59 -28.36
CA GLY A 161 -24.39 -20.27 -28.71
C GLY A 161 -24.20 -18.95 -29.49
N GLU A 162 -25.28 -18.22 -29.80
CA GLU A 162 -25.20 -16.88 -30.40
C GLU A 162 -25.39 -15.81 -29.32
N TYR A 163 -24.53 -14.79 -29.36
CA TYR A 163 -24.55 -13.67 -28.41
C TYR A 163 -25.08 -12.42 -29.08
N ASN A 164 -25.92 -11.67 -28.34
CA ASN A 164 -26.50 -10.42 -28.82
C ASN A 164 -26.70 -9.44 -27.66
N ARG A 165 -26.88 -8.16 -27.97
CA ARG A 165 -27.20 -7.13 -27.00
C ARG A 165 -28.66 -6.71 -27.10
N ILE A 166 -29.28 -6.45 -25.95
CA ILE A 166 -30.62 -5.88 -25.89
C ILE A 166 -30.51 -4.41 -26.29
N ALA A 167 -31.16 -4.04 -27.40
CA ALA A 167 -31.19 -2.66 -27.85
C ALA A 167 -32.22 -1.83 -27.11
N THR A 168 -33.47 -2.32 -27.01
CA THR A 168 -34.55 -1.64 -26.27
C THR A 168 -35.44 -2.64 -25.53
N ILE A 169 -36.02 -2.18 -24.42
CA ILE A 169 -37.07 -2.89 -23.69
C ILE A 169 -38.27 -1.94 -23.54
N TYR A 170 -39.40 -2.31 -24.12
CA TYR A 170 -40.63 -1.59 -23.93
C TYR A 170 -41.73 -2.56 -23.50
N ASP A 171 -42.29 -2.39 -22.30
CA ASP A 171 -43.10 -3.40 -21.61
C ASP A 171 -42.40 -4.77 -21.61
N ASN A 172 -43.04 -5.75 -22.29
CA ASN A 172 -42.44 -7.08 -22.47
C ASN A 172 -41.85 -7.30 -23.89
N THR A 173 -41.76 -6.25 -24.71
CA THR A 173 -41.17 -6.33 -26.05
C THR A 173 -39.71 -5.95 -25.99
N VAL A 174 -38.85 -6.80 -26.54
CA VAL A 174 -37.40 -6.66 -26.54
C VAL A 174 -36.90 -6.61 -27.99
N THR A 175 -36.06 -5.65 -28.28
CA THR A 175 -35.31 -5.61 -29.56
C THR A 175 -33.84 -5.85 -29.29
N PHE A 176 -33.10 -6.26 -30.32
CA PHE A 176 -31.67 -6.57 -30.23
C PHE A 176 -30.91 -5.72 -31.23
N GLU A 177 -29.61 -5.49 -30.97
CA GLU A 177 -28.73 -4.69 -31.84
C GLU A 177 -28.58 -5.29 -33.23
N ALA A 178 -28.58 -6.61 -33.34
CA ALA A 178 -28.54 -7.35 -34.59
C ALA A 178 -29.68 -8.37 -34.65
N PRO A 179 -30.18 -8.74 -35.86
CA PRO A 179 -31.14 -9.85 -35.98
C PRO A 179 -30.42 -11.18 -35.64
N PHE A 180 -31.13 -12.05 -34.94
CA PHE A 180 -30.65 -13.43 -34.78
C PHE A 180 -30.71 -14.20 -36.09
N LYS A 181 -29.83 -15.17 -36.28
CA LYS A 181 -29.88 -16.08 -37.41
C LYS A 181 -31.15 -16.95 -37.38
N GLU A 182 -31.74 -17.24 -38.49
CA GLU A 182 -32.98 -18.05 -38.59
C GLU A 182 -32.83 -19.43 -37.92
N GLU A 183 -31.63 -20.00 -37.95
CA GLU A 183 -31.30 -21.28 -37.30
C GLU A 183 -31.34 -21.22 -35.77
N VAL A 184 -31.18 -20.01 -35.21
CA VAL A 184 -31.08 -19.78 -33.76
C VAL A 184 -32.45 -19.47 -33.15
N VAL A 185 -33.25 -18.64 -33.83
CA VAL A 185 -34.63 -18.26 -33.44
C VAL A 185 -35.56 -18.58 -34.61
N ASP A 186 -35.92 -19.83 -34.75
CA ASP A 186 -36.91 -20.27 -35.78
C ASP A 186 -38.31 -19.81 -35.39
N LYS A 187 -39.02 -19.20 -36.35
CA LYS A 187 -40.40 -18.70 -36.22
C LYS A 187 -41.38 -19.77 -35.71
N GLY A 188 -41.17 -21.06 -36.01
CA GLY A 188 -41.95 -22.17 -35.49
C GLY A 188 -41.61 -22.57 -34.02
N ILE A 189 -40.49 -22.08 -33.50
CA ILE A 189 -39.95 -22.52 -32.21
C ILE A 189 -39.87 -21.37 -31.18
N ILE A 190 -40.21 -20.11 -31.58
CA ILE A 190 -40.15 -18.93 -30.73
C ILE A 190 -40.68 -19.16 -29.30
N PRO A 191 -41.87 -19.79 -29.08
CA PRO A 191 -42.37 -20.00 -27.71
C PRO A 191 -41.50 -20.90 -26.84
N LYS A 192 -40.49 -21.59 -27.42
CA LYS A 192 -39.52 -22.43 -26.71
C LYS A 192 -38.14 -21.81 -26.59
N THR A 193 -37.91 -20.67 -27.26
CA THR A 193 -36.61 -19.99 -27.23
C THR A 193 -36.39 -19.30 -25.89
N VAL A 194 -35.29 -19.64 -25.25
CA VAL A 194 -34.86 -19.06 -23.96
C VAL A 194 -33.54 -18.37 -24.17
N LEU A 195 -33.49 -17.08 -23.83
CA LEU A 195 -32.25 -16.32 -23.77
C LEU A 195 -31.72 -16.33 -22.32
N TYR A 196 -30.42 -16.37 -22.21
CA TYR A 196 -29.73 -16.29 -20.91
C TYR A 196 -29.00 -14.96 -20.82
N LEU A 197 -29.16 -14.26 -19.67
CA LEU A 197 -28.33 -13.11 -19.35
C LEU A 197 -26.91 -13.57 -19.13
N VAL A 198 -25.97 -13.01 -19.87
CA VAL A 198 -24.55 -13.35 -19.77
C VAL A 198 -23.89 -12.47 -18.71
N THR A 199 -23.43 -13.12 -17.66
CA THR A 199 -22.62 -12.52 -16.61
C THR A 199 -21.39 -13.37 -16.35
N VAL A 200 -20.40 -12.82 -15.65
CA VAL A 200 -19.19 -13.54 -15.26
C VAL A 200 -18.95 -13.43 -13.76
N ASP A 201 -18.49 -14.53 -13.17
CA ASP A 201 -17.92 -14.53 -11.83
C ASP A 201 -16.40 -14.37 -11.97
N VAL A 202 -15.81 -13.52 -11.14
CA VAL A 202 -14.36 -13.29 -11.07
C VAL A 202 -13.88 -13.60 -9.66
N SER A 203 -12.86 -14.45 -9.54
CA SER A 203 -12.18 -14.71 -8.29
C SER A 203 -10.71 -14.36 -8.43
N ILE A 204 -10.20 -13.52 -7.54
CA ILE A 204 -8.81 -13.07 -7.49
C ILE A 204 -8.21 -13.60 -6.21
N ARG A 205 -7.08 -14.31 -6.31
CA ARG A 205 -6.41 -14.95 -5.18
C ARG A 205 -4.95 -14.52 -5.09
N TYR A 206 -4.53 -14.19 -3.89
CA TYR A 206 -3.14 -13.99 -3.54
C TYR A 206 -2.85 -14.66 -2.18
N ASN A 207 -2.08 -15.75 -2.17
CA ASN A 207 -1.88 -16.61 -0.99
C ASN A 207 -3.23 -17.03 -0.36
N ASP A 208 -3.50 -16.63 0.89
CA ASP A 208 -4.75 -16.92 1.61
C ASP A 208 -5.81 -15.81 1.42
N GLU A 209 -5.49 -14.72 0.75
CA GLU A 209 -6.43 -13.64 0.43
C GLU A 209 -7.21 -14.00 -0.83
N VAL A 210 -8.54 -13.92 -0.76
CA VAL A 210 -9.42 -14.20 -1.89
C VAL A 210 -10.49 -13.10 -2.00
N GLU A 211 -10.57 -12.47 -3.16
CA GLU A 211 -11.65 -11.56 -3.52
C GLU A 211 -12.57 -12.26 -4.51
N ASN A 212 -13.88 -12.22 -4.26
CA ASN A 212 -14.87 -12.83 -5.14
C ASN A 212 -15.90 -11.79 -5.57
N TYR A 213 -16.09 -11.69 -6.87
CA TYR A 213 -17.04 -10.80 -7.53
C TYR A 213 -17.99 -11.63 -8.38
N GLY A 214 -19.26 -11.65 -8.01
CA GLY A 214 -20.26 -12.51 -8.64
C GLY A 214 -21.20 -11.75 -9.57
N GLU A 215 -21.69 -12.45 -10.59
CA GLU A 215 -22.69 -11.96 -11.55
C GLU A 215 -22.35 -10.61 -12.18
N LEU A 216 -21.08 -10.42 -12.58
CA LEU A 216 -20.63 -9.16 -13.21
C LEU A 216 -21.16 -9.04 -14.63
N SER A 217 -21.73 -7.88 -14.94
CA SER A 217 -22.25 -7.55 -16.27
C SER A 217 -21.22 -6.80 -17.12
N PHE A 218 -21.28 -7.02 -18.43
CA PHE A 218 -20.55 -6.23 -19.44
C PHE A 218 -21.29 -4.93 -19.82
N ASN A 219 -22.51 -4.71 -19.31
CA ASN A 219 -23.28 -3.51 -19.54
C ASN A 219 -22.79 -2.37 -18.63
N THR A 220 -22.26 -1.30 -19.23
CA THR A 220 -21.71 -0.15 -18.50
C THR A 220 -22.74 0.59 -17.64
N ALA A 221 -24.03 0.50 -18.00
CA ALA A 221 -25.14 1.08 -17.27
C ALA A 221 -25.62 0.20 -16.10
N ALA A 222 -25.15 -1.05 -16.01
CA ALA A 222 -25.55 -1.96 -14.94
C ALA A 222 -24.81 -1.66 -13.62
N PRO A 223 -25.48 -1.73 -12.45
CA PRO A 223 -24.86 -1.49 -11.16
C PRO A 223 -23.77 -2.53 -10.81
N ASN A 224 -23.81 -3.68 -11.44
CA ASN A 224 -22.80 -4.76 -11.34
C ASN A 224 -21.85 -4.78 -12.55
N TYR A 225 -21.61 -3.62 -13.19
CA TYR A 225 -20.66 -3.50 -14.30
C TYR A 225 -19.26 -3.96 -13.85
N ILE A 226 -18.65 -4.84 -14.63
CA ILE A 226 -17.37 -5.47 -14.32
C ILE A 226 -16.26 -4.46 -14.00
N GLY A 227 -16.14 -3.38 -14.78
CA GLY A 227 -15.14 -2.34 -14.55
C GLY A 227 -15.32 -1.63 -13.21
N SER A 228 -16.56 -1.27 -12.85
CA SER A 228 -16.85 -0.58 -11.59
C SER A 228 -16.76 -1.48 -10.36
N GLN A 229 -16.98 -2.77 -10.51
CA GLN A 229 -16.84 -3.71 -9.39
C GLN A 229 -15.38 -4.08 -9.16
N LEU A 230 -14.63 -4.39 -10.21
CA LEU A 230 -13.21 -4.75 -10.10
C LEU A 230 -12.29 -3.56 -9.75
N SER A 231 -12.74 -2.33 -9.95
CA SER A 231 -12.01 -1.13 -9.45
C SER A 231 -11.92 -1.07 -7.92
N LYS A 232 -12.69 -1.88 -7.19
CA LYS A 232 -12.67 -1.99 -5.73
C LYS A 232 -11.65 -3.01 -5.22
N SER A 233 -10.99 -3.76 -6.12
CA SER A 233 -9.98 -4.73 -5.74
C SER A 233 -8.78 -4.07 -5.07
N GLU A 234 -8.30 -4.67 -3.98
CA GLU A 234 -7.05 -4.30 -3.31
C GLU A 234 -5.83 -5.00 -3.95
N LEU A 235 -6.07 -6.07 -4.73
CA LEU A 235 -5.02 -6.91 -5.31
C LEU A 235 -4.67 -6.54 -6.75
N VAL A 236 -5.64 -6.08 -7.55
CA VAL A 236 -5.45 -5.80 -8.97
C VAL A 236 -6.11 -4.50 -9.42
N LYS A 237 -5.57 -3.94 -10.49
CA LYS A 237 -6.20 -2.91 -11.32
C LYS A 237 -6.70 -3.57 -12.60
N VAL A 238 -7.95 -3.35 -12.96
CA VAL A 238 -8.54 -3.94 -14.18
C VAL A 238 -8.97 -2.85 -15.14
N THR A 239 -8.47 -2.92 -16.35
CA THR A 239 -8.91 -2.09 -17.47
C THR A 239 -9.78 -2.92 -18.39
N VAL A 240 -10.97 -2.42 -18.70
CA VAL A 240 -11.89 -3.03 -19.68
C VAL A 240 -11.70 -2.32 -21.00
N GLY A 241 -11.40 -3.05 -22.06
CA GLY A 241 -11.28 -2.50 -23.42
C GLY A 241 -12.63 -2.04 -23.98
N HIS A 242 -12.59 -1.48 -25.19
CA HIS A 242 -13.79 -0.96 -25.87
C HIS A 242 -14.73 -2.11 -26.29
N LEU A 243 -15.84 -2.24 -25.56
CA LEU A 243 -16.84 -3.29 -25.82
C LEU A 243 -17.53 -3.15 -27.18
N GLU A 244 -17.58 -1.94 -27.75
CA GLU A 244 -18.19 -1.65 -29.05
C GLU A 244 -17.37 -2.21 -30.23
N GLU A 245 -16.06 -2.37 -30.05
CA GLU A 245 -15.15 -2.91 -31.07
C GLU A 245 -15.11 -4.44 -31.06
N ILE A 246 -15.59 -5.08 -29.98
CA ILE A 246 -15.52 -6.51 -29.76
C ILE A 246 -16.94 -7.07 -29.74
N GLY A 247 -17.41 -7.65 -30.83
CA GLY A 247 -18.78 -8.15 -30.97
C GLY A 247 -19.24 -9.09 -29.85
N ASN A 248 -18.36 -9.98 -29.39
CA ASN A 248 -18.64 -10.91 -28.31
C ASN A 248 -17.54 -10.85 -27.22
N PRO A 249 -17.77 -10.15 -26.08
CA PRO A 249 -16.80 -10.07 -25.00
C PRO A 249 -16.52 -11.41 -24.33
N VAL A 250 -17.46 -12.35 -24.33
CA VAL A 250 -17.28 -13.71 -23.78
C VAL A 250 -16.31 -14.51 -24.65
N GLU A 251 -16.46 -14.45 -25.95
CA GLU A 251 -15.53 -15.09 -26.88
C GLU A 251 -14.14 -14.45 -26.79
N SER A 252 -14.05 -13.15 -26.64
CA SER A 252 -12.78 -12.45 -26.42
C SER A 252 -12.07 -12.90 -25.15
N ILE A 253 -12.80 -13.13 -24.04
CA ILE A 253 -12.23 -13.57 -22.77
C ILE A 253 -11.95 -15.09 -22.76
N PHE A 254 -12.83 -15.90 -23.37
CA PHE A 254 -12.79 -17.37 -23.30
C PHE A 254 -12.51 -18.03 -24.64
N GLY A 255 -12.14 -17.27 -25.68
CA GLY A 255 -11.85 -17.78 -27.04
C GLY A 255 -10.65 -18.71 -27.11
N GLU A 256 -10.28 -19.12 -28.32
CA GLU A 256 -9.19 -20.08 -28.54
C GLU A 256 -7.90 -19.65 -27.85
N GLY A 257 -7.46 -20.42 -26.85
CA GLY A 257 -6.21 -20.24 -26.10
C GLY A 257 -6.35 -19.62 -24.70
N ILE A 258 -7.51 -19.09 -24.31
CA ILE A 258 -7.76 -18.66 -22.92
C ILE A 258 -8.45 -19.80 -22.18
N GLN A 259 -7.73 -20.45 -21.29
CA GLN A 259 -8.25 -21.55 -20.49
C GLN A 259 -9.31 -21.04 -19.50
N ARG A 260 -10.47 -21.69 -19.46
CA ARG A 260 -11.40 -21.60 -18.32
C ARG A 260 -10.70 -22.16 -17.12
N GLY A 261 -10.19 -21.30 -16.24
CA GLY A 261 -9.46 -21.76 -15.06
C GLY A 261 -8.72 -20.62 -14.38
N MET A 262 -7.83 -21.00 -13.47
CA MET A 262 -6.98 -20.07 -12.75
C MET A 262 -5.79 -19.66 -13.62
N MET A 263 -5.64 -18.36 -13.86
CA MET A 263 -4.53 -17.78 -14.63
C MET A 263 -3.69 -16.92 -13.71
N SER A 264 -2.37 -17.05 -13.77
CA SER A 264 -1.45 -16.20 -13.01
C SER A 264 -1.07 -14.96 -13.80
N LEU A 265 -0.89 -13.83 -13.12
CA LEU A 265 -0.25 -12.65 -13.70
C LEU A 265 1.24 -12.93 -13.91
N GLU A 266 1.88 -12.21 -14.82
CA GLU A 266 3.26 -12.43 -15.25
C GLU A 266 4.02 -11.10 -15.39
N GLY A 267 5.36 -11.17 -15.48
CA GLY A 267 6.20 -10.01 -15.76
C GLY A 267 6.45 -9.06 -14.58
N GLY A 268 5.90 -9.36 -13.39
CA GLY A 268 6.19 -8.57 -12.20
C GLY A 268 7.65 -8.65 -11.78
N PHE A 269 8.25 -7.49 -11.48
CA PHE A 269 9.66 -7.36 -11.17
C PHE A 269 9.89 -6.36 -10.04
N ASP A 270 10.73 -6.71 -9.06
CA ASP A 270 11.04 -5.87 -7.89
C ASP A 270 11.97 -4.69 -8.21
N GLY A 271 12.49 -4.64 -9.44
CA GLY A 271 13.55 -3.74 -9.85
C GLY A 271 14.94 -4.26 -9.50
N THR A 272 15.95 -3.57 -9.99
CA THR A 272 17.37 -3.90 -9.81
C THR A 272 17.95 -3.05 -8.69
N MET A 273 18.57 -3.67 -7.68
CA MET A 273 19.12 -2.92 -6.55
C MET A 273 20.25 -1.95 -6.95
N ASP A 274 20.94 -2.18 -8.06
CA ASP A 274 21.93 -1.25 -8.64
C ASP A 274 21.29 0.04 -9.20
N LYS A 275 19.97 0.07 -9.37
CA LYS A 275 19.20 1.26 -9.78
C LYS A 275 18.71 2.10 -8.61
N VAL A 276 18.95 1.64 -7.38
CA VAL A 276 18.64 2.40 -6.18
C VAL A 276 19.60 3.58 -6.05
N THR A 277 19.06 4.77 -5.92
CA THR A 277 19.79 6.00 -5.74
C THR A 277 19.27 6.76 -4.51
N PRO A 278 19.95 7.77 -4.00
CA PRO A 278 19.42 8.62 -2.94
C PRO A 278 18.01 9.15 -3.26
N LEU A 279 17.75 9.49 -4.53
CA LEU A 279 16.44 9.98 -4.99
C LEU A 279 15.31 8.95 -4.76
N THR A 280 15.61 7.66 -4.78
CA THR A 280 14.63 6.60 -4.46
C THR A 280 14.00 6.80 -3.08
N PHE A 281 14.79 7.24 -2.08
CA PHE A 281 14.32 7.49 -0.72
C PHE A 281 13.84 8.94 -0.53
N ILE A 282 14.54 9.92 -1.10
CA ILE A 282 14.15 11.32 -1.05
C ILE A 282 12.78 11.51 -1.70
N GLY A 283 12.57 10.82 -2.81
CA GLY A 283 11.32 10.87 -3.55
C GLY A 283 11.12 12.17 -4.32
N VAL A 284 9.97 12.25 -4.97
CA VAL A 284 9.57 13.40 -5.78
C VAL A 284 8.23 13.97 -5.33
N ASP A 285 8.06 15.28 -5.45
CA ASP A 285 6.79 15.97 -5.24
C ASP A 285 6.10 16.23 -6.59
N ASN A 286 5.31 15.28 -7.03
CA ASN A 286 4.47 15.39 -8.24
C ASN A 286 3.06 15.94 -7.92
N GLY A 287 2.90 16.58 -6.76
CA GLY A 287 1.64 17.11 -6.26
C GLY A 287 0.85 16.12 -5.37
N PRO A 288 -0.29 16.58 -4.85
CA PRO A 288 -1.12 15.79 -3.94
C PRO A 288 -1.49 14.42 -4.52
N GLY A 289 -1.33 13.37 -3.71
CA GLY A 289 -1.63 11.99 -4.10
C GLY A 289 -0.61 11.33 -5.04
N LYS A 290 0.47 12.02 -5.43
CA LYS A 290 1.53 11.50 -6.33
C LYS A 290 2.94 11.68 -5.78
N ARG A 291 3.05 11.96 -4.49
CA ARG A 291 4.33 12.11 -3.80
C ARG A 291 4.92 10.75 -3.47
N THR A 292 6.25 10.65 -3.49
CA THR A 292 6.98 9.42 -3.17
C THR A 292 8.02 9.66 -2.07
N GLY A 293 8.56 8.60 -1.47
CA GLY A 293 9.64 8.66 -0.50
C GLY A 293 9.36 9.63 0.67
N ILE A 294 10.36 10.44 1.04
CA ILE A 294 10.23 11.46 2.10
C ILE A 294 9.11 12.46 1.78
N GLN A 295 8.95 12.84 0.49
CA GLN A 295 7.96 13.84 0.08
C GLN A 295 6.51 13.38 0.34
N SER A 296 6.24 12.07 0.38
CA SER A 296 4.93 11.53 0.69
C SER A 296 4.42 11.94 2.07
N PHE A 297 5.33 12.31 2.99
CA PHE A 297 4.99 12.74 4.35
C PHE A 297 4.67 14.24 4.49
N LEU A 298 4.74 15.04 3.42
CA LEU A 298 4.49 16.49 3.49
C LEU A 298 3.09 16.83 4.03
N GLU A 299 2.08 16.06 3.66
CA GLU A 299 0.69 16.30 4.07
C GLU A 299 0.27 15.50 5.32
N ASN A 300 1.15 14.68 5.85
CA ASN A 300 0.84 13.89 7.03
C ASN A 300 1.19 14.65 8.33
N SER A 301 0.22 15.32 8.92
CA SER A 301 0.40 16.11 10.15
C SER A 301 0.47 15.28 11.43
N THR A 302 0.15 13.97 11.36
CA THR A 302 0.09 13.11 12.55
C THR A 302 1.42 12.45 12.91
N VAL A 303 2.34 12.37 11.95
CA VAL A 303 3.67 11.77 12.16
C VAL A 303 4.56 12.75 12.92
N SER A 304 5.15 12.28 14.01
CA SER A 304 6.07 13.04 14.87
C SER A 304 7.52 12.54 14.82
N MET A 305 7.76 11.37 14.24
CA MET A 305 9.09 10.76 14.11
C MET A 305 9.22 10.13 12.72
N LEU A 306 10.34 10.31 12.04
CA LEU A 306 10.64 9.71 10.74
C LEU A 306 11.94 8.93 10.76
N ALA A 307 11.96 7.76 10.11
CA ALA A 307 13.17 6.98 9.86
C ALA A 307 13.18 6.34 8.48
N ILE A 308 14.38 6.13 7.96
CA ILE A 308 14.67 5.33 6.76
C ILE A 308 15.62 4.22 7.21
N PRO A 309 15.09 3.09 7.70
CA PRO A 309 15.88 2.10 8.43
C PRO A 309 17.05 1.54 7.63
N GLY A 310 18.25 1.61 8.20
CA GLY A 310 19.48 1.07 7.64
C GLY A 310 20.09 1.88 6.50
N ILE A 311 19.44 2.96 6.06
CA ILE A 311 19.98 3.85 5.04
C ILE A 311 20.83 4.91 5.73
N THR A 312 22.10 4.92 5.36
CA THR A 312 23.13 5.79 5.98
C THR A 312 23.83 6.69 4.96
N ASP A 313 23.27 6.80 3.77
CA ASP A 313 23.75 7.71 2.74
C ASP A 313 23.57 9.16 3.21
N PRO A 314 24.63 9.99 3.18
CA PRO A 314 24.60 11.37 3.65
C PRO A 314 23.55 12.22 2.97
N GLU A 315 23.34 12.08 1.68
CA GLU A 315 22.37 12.87 0.90
C GLU A 315 20.94 12.58 1.37
N VAL A 316 20.63 11.31 1.61
CA VAL A 316 19.31 10.87 2.12
C VAL A 316 19.09 11.39 3.53
N ILE A 317 20.10 11.25 4.41
CA ILE A 317 19.99 11.70 5.81
C ILE A 317 19.81 13.23 5.90
N VAL A 318 20.61 13.99 5.14
CA VAL A 318 20.45 15.46 5.09
C VAL A 318 19.06 15.84 4.60
N SER A 319 18.57 15.19 3.55
CA SER A 319 17.22 15.46 3.02
C SER A 319 16.11 15.14 4.05
N LEU A 320 16.25 14.05 4.82
CA LEU A 320 15.34 13.70 5.90
C LEU A 320 15.33 14.76 7.01
N VAL A 321 16.51 15.24 7.39
CA VAL A 321 16.66 16.27 8.43
C VAL A 321 16.07 17.60 7.95
N VAL A 322 16.38 18.04 6.73
CA VAL A 322 15.80 19.27 6.13
C VAL A 322 14.27 19.20 6.08
N HIS A 323 13.70 18.04 5.74
CA HIS A 323 12.25 17.83 5.79
C HIS A 323 11.69 18.07 7.20
N CYS A 324 12.35 17.52 8.23
CA CYS A 324 11.92 17.70 9.62
C CYS A 324 12.06 19.15 10.11
N GLU A 325 13.16 19.82 9.76
CA GLU A 325 13.39 21.24 10.08
C GLU A 325 12.38 22.18 9.42
N THR A 326 12.02 21.88 8.18
CA THR A 326 11.04 22.68 7.43
C THR A 326 9.66 22.60 8.07
N LEU A 327 9.23 21.39 8.43
CA LEU A 327 7.90 21.17 9.00
C LEU A 327 7.80 21.47 10.50
N LYS A 328 8.90 21.37 11.24
CA LYS A 328 8.99 21.66 12.69
C LYS A 328 8.02 20.86 13.58
N SER A 329 7.38 19.83 13.03
CA SER A 329 6.39 19.01 13.72
C SER A 329 6.89 17.59 14.03
N ARG A 330 8.12 17.25 13.60
CA ARG A 330 8.67 15.90 13.69
C ARG A 330 10.19 15.89 13.81
N VAL A 331 10.72 14.78 14.27
CA VAL A 331 12.15 14.52 14.43
C VAL A 331 12.61 13.35 13.54
N ALA A 332 13.78 13.49 12.93
CA ALA A 332 14.46 12.41 12.23
C ALA A 332 15.18 11.50 13.22
N VAL A 333 14.91 10.21 13.18
CA VAL A 333 15.66 9.18 13.92
C VAL A 333 16.41 8.35 12.90
N PHE A 334 17.73 8.40 12.91
CA PHE A 334 18.54 7.72 11.91
C PHE A 334 19.64 6.84 12.50
N ASP A 335 20.03 5.88 11.70
CA ASP A 335 21.00 4.86 12.06
C ASP A 335 22.39 5.27 11.62
N MET A 336 23.41 4.78 12.33
CA MET A 336 24.78 4.90 11.89
C MET A 336 25.18 3.67 11.05
N PRO A 337 26.22 3.79 10.19
CA PRO A 337 26.67 2.68 9.38
C PRO A 337 26.94 1.41 10.17
N LYS A 338 26.49 0.26 9.65
CA LYS A 338 26.50 -1.05 10.33
C LYS A 338 27.88 -1.49 10.82
N ASP A 339 28.91 -1.16 10.06
CA ASP A 339 30.29 -1.62 10.28
C ASP A 339 31.25 -0.51 10.76
N MET A 340 30.69 0.62 11.22
CA MET A 340 31.46 1.72 11.80
C MET A 340 31.59 1.53 13.32
N TYR A 341 32.82 1.35 13.82
CA TYR A 341 33.06 1.02 15.24
C TYR A 341 33.96 2.01 15.95
N LYS A 342 34.83 2.72 15.22
CA LYS A 342 35.81 3.60 15.85
C LYS A 342 35.16 4.90 16.28
N THR A 343 35.43 5.31 17.51
CA THR A 343 34.90 6.56 18.09
C THR A 343 35.12 7.76 17.19
N LYS A 344 36.30 7.87 16.58
CA LYS A 344 36.63 8.97 15.67
C LYS A 344 35.70 8.99 14.44
N ASP A 345 35.52 7.84 13.81
CA ASP A 345 34.72 7.72 12.58
C ASP A 345 33.24 8.02 12.87
N LEU A 346 32.73 7.58 14.04
CA LEU A 346 31.38 7.87 14.52
C LEU A 346 31.14 9.37 14.73
N ILE A 347 32.11 10.07 15.32
CA ILE A 347 32.04 11.52 15.52
C ILE A 347 32.10 12.23 14.17
N GLU A 348 32.98 11.81 13.27
CA GLU A 348 33.09 12.40 11.92
C GLU A 348 31.79 12.24 11.13
N TYR A 349 31.18 11.05 11.17
CA TYR A 349 29.86 10.81 10.55
C TYR A 349 28.79 11.68 11.20
N ARG A 350 28.75 11.78 12.53
CA ARG A 350 27.79 12.64 13.23
C ARG A 350 27.93 14.12 12.84
N ASN A 351 29.15 14.59 12.62
CA ASN A 351 29.40 16.01 12.31
C ASN A 351 28.88 16.46 10.92
N MET A 352 28.37 15.55 10.10
CA MET A 352 27.66 15.91 8.87
C MET A 352 26.31 16.58 9.13
N ILE A 353 25.74 16.43 10.33
CA ILE A 353 24.42 16.94 10.71
C ILE A 353 24.55 17.82 11.94
N ASP A 354 24.01 19.04 11.87
CA ASP A 354 23.84 19.92 13.04
C ASP A 354 22.37 20.37 13.10
N SER A 355 21.56 19.60 13.83
CA SER A 355 20.12 19.86 13.91
C SER A 355 19.51 19.38 15.20
N SER A 356 18.65 20.20 15.79
CA SER A 356 17.82 19.80 16.93
C SER A 356 16.62 18.94 16.53
N TYR A 357 16.35 18.81 15.22
CA TYR A 357 15.29 17.95 14.66
C TYR A 357 15.80 16.59 14.23
N ALA A 358 16.97 16.18 14.69
CA ALA A 358 17.59 14.92 14.36
C ALA A 358 18.20 14.24 15.59
N ALA A 359 18.13 12.92 15.67
CA ALA A 359 18.80 12.11 16.65
C ALA A 359 19.33 10.81 16.02
N MET A 360 20.58 10.45 16.34
CA MET A 360 21.20 9.25 15.82
C MET A 360 21.47 8.23 16.91
N TYR A 361 21.37 6.93 16.54
CA TYR A 361 21.54 5.83 17.48
C TYR A 361 22.49 4.77 16.95
N HIS A 362 23.26 4.21 17.86
CA HIS A 362 24.28 3.20 17.60
C HIS A 362 24.48 2.33 18.85
N PRO A 363 24.89 1.05 18.74
CA PRO A 363 25.08 0.24 17.56
C PRO A 363 23.80 -0.43 17.06
N TRP A 364 23.90 -1.18 15.96
CA TRP A 364 22.86 -2.06 15.47
C TRP A 364 22.53 -3.13 16.52
N ILE A 365 21.23 -3.45 16.62
CA ILE A 365 20.70 -4.42 17.58
C ILE A 365 20.61 -5.80 16.95
N GLN A 366 20.80 -6.83 17.76
CA GLN A 366 20.60 -8.20 17.33
C GLN A 366 19.16 -8.65 17.61
N VAL A 367 18.54 -9.25 16.62
CA VAL A 367 17.20 -9.82 16.72
C VAL A 367 17.19 -11.23 16.17
N PHE A 368 16.21 -12.03 16.57
CA PHE A 368 15.97 -13.34 15.98
C PHE A 368 15.08 -13.19 14.75
N ASP A 369 15.63 -13.45 13.57
CA ASP A 369 14.87 -13.49 12.33
C ASP A 369 14.17 -14.84 12.19
N ARG A 370 12.84 -14.83 12.26
CA ARG A 370 12.01 -16.03 12.15
C ARG A 370 11.99 -16.62 10.73
N SER A 371 12.26 -15.81 9.71
CA SER A 371 12.23 -16.25 8.31
C SER A 371 13.46 -17.11 7.99
N SER A 372 14.63 -16.70 8.46
CA SER A 372 15.91 -17.42 8.27
C SER A 372 16.25 -18.38 9.40
N ASN A 373 15.50 -18.33 10.54
CA ASN A 373 15.76 -19.06 11.78
C ASN A 373 17.18 -18.80 12.33
N LYS A 374 17.65 -17.57 12.19
CA LYS A 374 18.98 -17.11 12.62
C LYS A 374 18.90 -15.75 13.32
N SER A 375 19.92 -15.43 14.09
CA SER A 375 20.09 -14.06 14.60
C SER A 375 20.66 -13.18 13.51
N ASP A 376 20.09 -11.99 13.34
CA ASP A 376 20.57 -10.95 12.42
C ASP A 376 20.72 -9.61 13.16
N PHE A 377 21.53 -8.73 12.59
CA PHE A 377 21.70 -7.37 13.06
C PHE A 377 20.85 -6.42 12.23
N VAL A 378 19.96 -5.71 12.91
CA VAL A 378 19.03 -4.76 12.29
C VAL A 378 19.29 -3.35 12.83
N PRO A 379 18.94 -2.31 12.04
CA PRO A 379 19.12 -0.92 12.47
C PRO A 379 18.25 -0.60 13.70
N PRO A 380 18.77 0.20 14.66
CA PRO A 380 18.09 0.47 15.91
C PRO A 380 16.93 1.47 15.81
N SER A 381 16.82 2.27 14.75
CA SER A 381 15.83 3.35 14.61
C SER A 381 14.40 2.90 14.89
N GLY A 382 13.98 1.73 14.38
CA GLY A 382 12.64 1.19 14.65
C GLY A 382 12.38 0.93 16.13
N ALA A 383 13.30 0.24 16.80
CA ALA A 383 13.20 -0.03 18.22
C ALA A 383 13.20 1.27 19.05
N VAL A 384 14.06 2.22 18.71
CA VAL A 384 14.17 3.51 19.39
C VAL A 384 12.88 4.33 19.24
N MET A 385 12.30 4.42 18.07
CA MET A 385 11.01 5.10 17.88
C MET A 385 9.88 4.42 18.66
N GLY A 386 9.90 3.08 18.79
CA GLY A 386 9.00 2.36 19.68
C GLY A 386 9.18 2.75 21.14
N ILE A 387 10.44 2.92 21.58
CA ILE A 387 10.76 3.39 22.95
C ILE A 387 10.32 4.84 23.14
N TYR A 388 10.47 5.73 22.15
CA TYR A 388 9.94 7.09 22.23
C TYR A 388 8.42 7.05 22.45
N SER A 389 7.71 6.30 21.61
CA SER A 389 6.27 6.13 21.73
C SER A 389 5.86 5.62 23.13
N ARG A 390 6.52 4.58 23.64
CA ARG A 390 6.26 4.02 24.96
C ARG A 390 6.55 5.03 26.09
N THR A 391 7.65 5.77 25.97
CA THR A 391 8.07 6.75 26.99
C THR A 391 7.10 7.92 27.04
N ASP A 392 6.69 8.45 25.89
CA ASP A 392 5.74 9.55 25.78
C ASP A 392 4.38 9.17 26.38
N VAL A 393 3.89 7.97 26.09
CA VAL A 393 2.60 7.48 26.63
C VAL A 393 2.68 7.26 28.14
N ASN A 394 3.76 6.65 28.64
CA ASN A 394 3.85 6.24 30.05
C ASN A 394 4.33 7.34 31.00
N ARG A 395 5.14 8.26 30.50
CA ARG A 395 5.85 9.24 31.34
C ARG A 395 5.65 10.69 30.86
N GLY A 396 5.13 10.89 29.66
CA GLY A 396 4.97 12.19 29.00
C GLY A 396 6.21 12.61 28.19
N VAL A 397 6.00 13.50 27.24
CA VAL A 397 7.00 13.96 26.27
C VAL A 397 8.22 14.68 26.90
N HIS A 398 8.10 15.13 28.13
CA HIS A 398 9.19 15.76 28.88
C HIS A 398 10.28 14.77 29.32
N LYS A 399 9.96 13.45 29.34
CA LYS A 399 10.90 12.40 29.73
C LYS A 399 11.74 11.99 28.54
N ALA A 400 13.03 12.26 28.58
CA ALA A 400 13.97 11.75 27.59
C ALA A 400 13.94 10.21 27.52
N PRO A 401 14.05 9.58 26.34
CA PRO A 401 13.98 8.12 26.19
C PRO A 401 15.28 7.41 26.64
N ALA A 402 16.08 8.04 27.48
CA ALA A 402 17.28 7.46 28.06
C ALA A 402 16.97 6.54 29.24
N ASN A 403 17.81 5.54 29.45
CA ASN A 403 17.69 4.47 30.45
C ASN A 403 16.45 3.57 30.24
N GLU A 404 15.90 3.54 29.03
CA GLU A 404 14.78 2.66 28.66
C GLU A 404 15.31 1.33 28.11
N ILE A 405 14.60 0.23 28.42
CA ILE A 405 14.96 -1.13 27.96
C ILE A 405 14.67 -1.24 26.46
N VAL A 406 15.64 -1.80 25.73
CA VAL A 406 15.49 -2.22 24.34
C VAL A 406 15.19 -3.72 24.30
N PHE A 407 14.06 -4.11 23.77
CA PHE A 407 13.72 -5.52 23.59
C PHE A 407 14.41 -6.08 22.34
N CYS A 408 15.62 -6.60 22.52
CA CYS A 408 16.42 -7.25 21.52
C CYS A 408 17.29 -8.35 22.17
N THR A 409 17.94 -9.19 21.37
CA THR A 409 18.73 -10.33 21.87
C THR A 409 20.20 -10.00 22.11
N GLY A 410 20.71 -8.92 21.53
CA GLY A 410 22.10 -8.52 21.64
C GLY A 410 22.42 -7.21 20.94
N LEU A 411 23.68 -6.85 20.91
CA LEU A 411 24.21 -5.68 20.21
C LEU A 411 25.36 -6.12 19.30
N LYS A 412 25.54 -5.42 18.18
CA LYS A 412 26.66 -5.68 17.27
C LYS A 412 28.01 -5.32 17.90
N VAL A 413 28.04 -4.26 18.71
CA VAL A 413 29.22 -3.79 19.44
C VAL A 413 28.80 -3.36 20.84
N ASN A 414 29.66 -3.66 21.83
CA ASN A 414 29.49 -3.17 23.20
C ASN A 414 30.58 -2.14 23.52
N TYR A 415 30.17 -0.89 23.70
CA TYR A 415 31.05 0.21 24.08
C TYR A 415 31.29 0.26 25.58
N THR A 416 32.54 0.61 25.96
CA THR A 416 32.91 0.84 27.34
C THR A 416 32.34 2.17 27.87
N LYS A 417 32.43 2.37 29.20
CA LYS A 417 32.04 3.65 29.79
C LYS A 417 32.92 4.81 29.26
N ALA A 418 34.23 4.58 29.07
CA ALA A 418 35.14 5.61 28.59
C ALA A 418 34.80 6.06 27.15
N GLU A 419 34.43 5.14 26.27
CA GLU A 419 33.96 5.46 24.93
C GLU A 419 32.62 6.21 24.96
N GLN A 420 31.70 5.81 25.84
CA GLN A 420 30.45 6.52 26.09
C GLN A 420 30.67 7.99 26.53
N ASP A 421 31.63 8.19 27.44
CA ASP A 421 31.95 9.51 27.98
C ASP A 421 32.52 10.47 26.88
N VAL A 422 33.07 9.91 25.80
CA VAL A 422 33.52 10.63 24.60
C VAL A 422 32.38 10.85 23.60
N LEU A 423 31.60 9.80 23.30
CA LEU A 423 30.60 9.84 22.23
C LEU A 423 29.31 10.59 22.61
N ASN A 424 28.87 10.47 23.86
CA ASN A 424 27.60 11.07 24.27
C ASN A 424 27.62 12.62 24.24
N PRO A 425 28.68 13.33 24.66
CA PRO A 425 28.77 14.80 24.50
C PRO A 425 28.65 15.26 23.04
N GLU A 426 29.16 14.44 22.11
CA GLU A 426 29.12 14.72 20.67
C GLU A 426 27.74 14.39 20.02
N GLY A 427 26.74 13.94 20.80
CA GLY A 427 25.41 13.66 20.29
C GLY A 427 25.26 12.28 19.65
N VAL A 428 26.20 11.36 19.86
CA VAL A 428 26.06 9.96 19.47
C VAL A 428 25.38 9.19 20.60
N ASN A 429 24.13 8.78 20.41
CA ASN A 429 23.35 8.08 21.41
C ASN A 429 23.65 6.58 21.37
N LEU A 430 24.29 6.06 22.38
CA LEU A 430 24.62 4.65 22.47
C LEU A 430 23.50 3.81 23.05
N ILE A 431 23.30 2.62 22.47
CA ILE A 431 22.56 1.52 23.08
C ILE A 431 23.60 0.60 23.73
N ARG A 432 23.40 0.24 24.99
CA ARG A 432 24.41 -0.49 25.76
C ARG A 432 23.81 -1.69 26.51
N ALA A 433 24.55 -2.77 26.55
CA ALA A 433 24.30 -3.89 27.44
C ALA A 433 24.89 -3.56 28.83
N ILE A 434 24.03 -3.43 29.83
CA ILE A 434 24.44 -3.09 31.20
C ILE A 434 24.27 -4.33 32.08
N PRO A 435 25.34 -4.81 32.74
CA PRO A 435 25.26 -5.98 33.59
C PRO A 435 24.14 -5.87 34.62
N GLY A 436 23.29 -6.87 34.68
CA GLY A 436 22.14 -6.92 35.61
C GLY A 436 20.95 -6.04 35.24
N GLN A 437 21.04 -5.19 34.20
CA GLN A 437 19.96 -4.29 33.77
C GLN A 437 19.47 -4.51 32.34
N GLY A 438 20.16 -5.37 31.57
CA GLY A 438 19.81 -5.66 30.20
C GLY A 438 20.34 -4.63 29.21
N ILE A 439 19.77 -4.62 28.01
CA ILE A 439 20.12 -3.68 26.93
C ILE A 439 19.26 -2.44 27.05
N ARG A 440 19.89 -1.26 27.02
CA ARG A 440 19.19 0.02 27.24
C ARG A 440 19.68 1.10 26.30
N VAL A 441 18.78 2.01 25.96
CA VAL A 441 19.15 3.30 25.36
C VAL A 441 19.88 4.11 26.44
N TRP A 442 21.13 4.51 26.17
CA TRP A 442 21.99 5.19 27.14
C TRP A 442 22.36 6.62 26.76
N GLY A 443 21.67 7.21 25.79
CA GLY A 443 21.78 8.58 25.34
C GLY A 443 20.45 9.08 24.80
N ALA A 444 20.21 10.37 24.85
CA ALA A 444 19.02 11.03 24.33
C ALA A 444 19.31 12.47 23.94
N ARG A 445 20.38 12.66 23.18
CA ARG A 445 20.77 13.96 22.63
C ARG A 445 20.30 14.08 21.21
N THR A 446 19.97 15.30 20.82
CA THR A 446 19.81 15.63 19.40
C THR A 446 21.17 15.73 18.73
N ALA A 447 21.16 15.76 17.40
CA ALA A 447 22.37 15.99 16.60
C ALA A 447 22.73 17.49 16.52
N SER A 448 22.36 18.29 17.51
CA SER A 448 22.71 19.71 17.58
C SER A 448 24.03 19.94 18.28
N SER A 449 24.82 20.87 17.77
CA SER A 449 25.98 21.44 18.46
C SER A 449 25.58 22.35 19.63
N ASN A 450 24.33 22.82 19.63
CA ASN A 450 23.79 23.62 20.74
C ASN A 450 23.39 22.72 21.90
N THR A 451 24.12 22.77 23.01
CA THR A 451 23.91 21.94 24.20
C THR A 451 22.67 22.31 25.02
N ALA A 452 21.94 23.33 24.63
CA ALA A 452 20.67 23.71 25.27
C ALA A 452 19.48 22.84 24.84
N PHE A 453 19.68 21.95 23.86
CA PHE A 453 18.66 21.06 23.30
C PHE A 453 19.07 19.60 23.39
#